data_de059ea7d75b9319182c855b863b38af
#
_entry.id   de059ea7d75b9319182c855b863b38af
#
_cell.length_a   1.000
_cell.length_b   1.000
_cell.length_c   1.000
_cell.angle_alpha   90.00
_cell.angle_beta   90.00
_cell.angle_gamma   90.00
#
_symmetry.space_group_name_H-M   'P 1'
#
loop_
_entity.id
_entity.type
_entity.pdbx_description
1 polymer ?
#
loop_
_entity_poly.entity_id
_entity_poly.type
_entity_poly.pdbx_seq_one_letter_code
_entity_poly.pdbx_strand_id
1 'polypeptide(L)'
;VQDHVIHFYHLHALDWVDITSALSADAAATSALAKSISDWPNSSQTYFQAVRDRLQTFVDSGQLGLFANAYWSHPAYKLPPEGNLLAAAHYLEALDWQREVIKMHAILGGKNPHPQTYHLGGMSIPDDPNGQHGIFPGRIAQLRNLANQALEFVQKVYLPDLLLVASFYKEWAGLGQGVGDYLAYGDFPIDTSGDPATLWLPQGLVFGKDLSRPPQPLDHNQIREYVTRSWYTYTGGDGAAKHPWDGETEWAYSGPQPPFDFLDTDGKYSWLKAPRYGNTPMEVGPLARMVVAYAAGHARVREVTDQVLAHLGVGPDALFSTLGRVAARGIETLVIAEKMLDWITELEANINSGNVAMHNGDLWDPSTWPDQAMGWGISEAPR
;
A
#
# COMPACT_ATOMS: atom_id res chain seq x y z
N VAL A 1 -3.72 -4.59 1.96
CA VAL A 1 -4.22 -4.21 3.30
C VAL A 1 -3.09 -4.23 4.33
N GLN A 2 -2.46 -5.39 4.56
CA GLN A 2 -1.40 -5.53 5.58
C GLN A 2 -0.22 -4.57 5.31
N ASP A 3 0.26 -4.48 4.07
CA ASP A 3 1.38 -3.60 3.70
C ASP A 3 1.08 -2.11 3.98
N HIS A 4 -0.12 -1.64 3.70
CA HIS A 4 -0.51 -0.25 3.97
C HIS A 4 -0.57 0.08 5.46
N VAL A 5 -1.08 -0.83 6.28
CA VAL A 5 -1.12 -0.64 7.74
C VAL A 5 0.29 -0.59 8.32
N ILE A 6 1.17 -1.54 7.93
CA ILE A 6 2.56 -1.52 8.42
C ILE A 6 3.37 -0.35 7.85
N HIS A 7 3.07 0.13 6.63
CA HIS A 7 3.67 1.35 6.10
C HIS A 7 3.37 2.55 6.99
N PHE A 8 2.11 2.72 7.42
CA PHE A 8 1.75 3.81 8.31
C PHE A 8 2.43 3.68 9.67
N TYR A 9 2.22 2.57 10.38
CA TYR A 9 2.71 2.44 11.75
C TYR A 9 4.22 2.23 11.85
N HIS A 10 4.82 1.38 11.02
CA HIS A 10 6.19 0.92 11.21
C HIS A 10 7.23 1.63 10.32
N LEU A 11 6.79 2.42 9.37
CA LEU A 11 7.66 3.22 8.54
C LEU A 11 7.42 4.72 8.70
N HIS A 12 6.15 5.15 8.81
CA HIS A 12 5.74 6.53 8.64
C HIS A 12 5.23 7.21 9.92
N ALA A 13 4.82 6.46 10.94
CA ALA A 13 4.22 7.02 12.15
C ALA A 13 5.14 8.00 12.88
N LEU A 14 6.46 7.75 12.90
CA LEU A 14 7.44 8.62 13.58
C LEU A 14 7.58 10.00 12.93
N ASP A 15 7.05 10.21 11.72
CA ASP A 15 6.97 11.55 11.11
C ASP A 15 5.89 12.42 11.76
N TRP A 16 4.95 11.81 12.48
CA TRP A 16 3.77 12.45 13.06
C TRP A 16 3.70 12.34 14.59
N VAL A 17 4.35 11.32 15.14
CA VAL A 17 4.22 10.89 16.54
C VAL A 17 5.53 11.10 17.29
N ASP A 18 5.48 11.85 18.37
CA ASP A 18 6.60 12.05 19.29
C ASP A 18 6.49 11.09 20.49
N ILE A 19 7.32 10.06 20.49
CA ILE A 19 7.34 9.04 21.56
C ILE A 19 7.69 9.65 22.92
N THR A 20 8.56 10.66 22.97
CA THR A 20 8.93 11.31 24.23
C THR A 20 7.79 12.14 24.80
N SER A 21 6.98 12.76 23.95
CA SER A 21 5.75 13.45 24.36
C SER A 21 4.72 12.50 24.95
N ALA A 22 4.62 11.26 24.43
CA ALA A 22 3.72 10.23 24.95
C ALA A 22 3.96 9.89 26.42
N LEU A 23 5.18 10.06 26.93
CA LEU A 23 5.52 9.81 28.35
C LEU A 23 4.82 10.77 29.30
N SER A 24 4.44 11.96 28.87
CA SER A 24 3.71 12.95 29.66
C SER A 24 2.20 12.82 29.58
N ALA A 25 1.68 11.87 28.79
CA ALA A 25 0.25 11.68 28.59
C ALA A 25 -0.46 11.22 29.87
N ASP A 26 -1.70 11.70 30.06
CA ASP A 26 -2.61 11.14 31.05
C ASP A 26 -3.33 9.93 30.47
N ALA A 27 -3.21 8.78 31.14
CA ALA A 27 -3.79 7.53 30.65
C ALA A 27 -5.33 7.52 30.65
N ALA A 28 -5.98 8.28 31.57
CA ALA A 28 -7.43 8.40 31.58
C ALA A 28 -7.92 9.30 30.44
N ALA A 29 -7.21 10.41 30.19
CA ALA A 29 -7.51 11.29 29.06
C ALA A 29 -7.24 10.58 27.71
N THR A 30 -6.18 9.77 27.61
CA THR A 30 -5.92 8.94 26.43
C THR A 30 -7.06 7.92 26.21
N SER A 31 -7.53 7.27 27.27
CA SER A 31 -8.69 6.36 27.18
C SER A 31 -9.97 7.10 26.71
N ALA A 32 -10.19 8.32 27.19
CA ALA A 32 -11.33 9.12 26.75
C ALA A 32 -11.20 9.51 25.26
N LEU A 33 -10.00 9.91 24.81
CA LEU A 33 -9.72 10.22 23.41
C LEU A 33 -9.95 8.98 22.52
N ALA A 34 -9.39 7.83 22.88
CA ALA A 34 -9.55 6.59 22.12
C ALA A 34 -11.03 6.23 21.93
N LYS A 35 -11.81 6.27 23.00
CA LYS A 35 -13.26 5.99 22.98
C LYS A 35 -14.08 7.02 22.24
N SER A 36 -13.57 8.22 22.05
CA SER A 36 -14.26 9.28 21.28
C SER A 36 -14.15 9.08 19.77
N ILE A 37 -13.13 8.33 19.30
CA ILE A 37 -12.88 8.11 17.88
C ILE A 37 -13.20 6.67 17.43
N SER A 38 -13.28 5.72 18.37
CA SER A 38 -13.50 4.31 18.06
C SER A 38 -14.04 3.53 19.25
N ASP A 39 -14.71 2.40 18.96
CA ASP A 39 -15.12 1.38 19.94
C ASP A 39 -14.11 0.23 20.07
N TRP A 40 -12.84 0.49 19.75
CA TRP A 40 -11.78 -0.52 19.84
C TRP A 40 -11.62 -1.03 21.28
N PRO A 41 -11.57 -2.38 21.50
CA PRO A 41 -11.58 -2.94 22.85
C PRO A 41 -10.41 -2.49 23.74
N ASN A 42 -9.20 -2.35 23.14
CA ASN A 42 -8.00 -1.96 23.87
C ASN A 42 -7.92 -0.45 24.11
N SER A 43 -8.96 0.11 24.74
CA SER A 43 -9.10 1.54 25.01
C SER A 43 -9.25 1.87 26.50
N SER A 44 -8.84 0.96 27.39
CA SER A 44 -8.94 1.22 28.84
C SER A 44 -7.81 2.09 29.36
N GLN A 45 -8.07 2.82 30.45
CA GLN A 45 -7.05 3.57 31.16
C GLN A 45 -5.86 2.67 31.58
N THR A 46 -6.16 1.48 32.13
CA THR A 46 -5.13 0.52 32.58
C THR A 46 -4.25 0.07 31.40
N TYR A 47 -4.84 -0.12 30.21
CA TYR A 47 -4.08 -0.46 29.01
C TYR A 47 -3.09 0.64 28.63
N PHE A 48 -3.55 1.90 28.55
CA PHE A 48 -2.67 3.01 28.20
C PHE A 48 -1.61 3.29 29.26
N GLN A 49 -1.95 3.08 30.56
CA GLN A 49 -0.95 3.16 31.62
C GLN A 49 0.17 2.13 31.41
N ALA A 50 -0.18 0.87 31.10
CA ALA A 50 0.81 -0.16 30.86
C ALA A 50 1.69 0.12 29.62
N VAL A 51 1.09 0.66 28.56
CA VAL A 51 1.86 1.10 27.37
C VAL A 51 2.82 2.23 27.72
N ARG A 52 2.38 3.25 28.45
CA ARG A 52 3.22 4.36 28.89
C ARG A 52 4.40 3.87 29.74
N ASP A 53 4.15 2.99 30.69
CA ASP A 53 5.19 2.43 31.56
C ASP A 53 6.23 1.61 30.76
N ARG A 54 5.77 0.86 29.75
CA ARG A 54 6.64 0.17 28.80
C ARG A 54 7.49 1.14 27.98
N LEU A 55 6.92 2.22 27.49
CA LEU A 55 7.65 3.27 26.76
C LEU A 55 8.68 3.95 27.66
N GLN A 56 8.33 4.26 28.91
CA GLN A 56 9.26 4.83 29.88
C GLN A 56 10.46 3.91 30.08
N THR A 57 10.23 2.63 30.33
CA THR A 57 11.30 1.63 30.45
C THR A 57 12.20 1.56 29.22
N PHE A 58 11.60 1.62 28.02
CA PHE A 58 12.34 1.64 26.75
C PHE A 58 13.24 2.87 26.64
N VAL A 59 12.70 4.05 26.90
CA VAL A 59 13.46 5.32 26.83
C VAL A 59 14.58 5.36 27.88
N ASP A 60 14.29 4.95 29.12
CA ASP A 60 15.25 4.93 30.23
C ASP A 60 16.40 3.93 29.99
N SER A 61 16.18 2.92 29.19
CA SER A 61 17.24 1.95 28.84
C SER A 61 18.39 2.56 28.04
N GLY A 62 18.14 3.65 27.34
CA GLY A 62 19.07 4.25 26.38
C GLY A 62 19.36 3.38 25.14
N GLN A 63 18.79 2.18 25.06
CA GLN A 63 18.97 1.24 23.94
C GLN A 63 17.92 1.46 22.86
N LEU A 64 17.93 2.65 22.27
CA LEU A 64 16.87 3.10 21.37
C LEU A 64 16.95 2.52 19.96
N GLY A 65 18.07 1.87 19.59
CA GLY A 65 18.26 1.28 18.27
C GLY A 65 18.05 2.29 17.15
N LEU A 66 17.23 1.94 16.18
CA LEU A 66 16.89 2.84 15.06
C LEU A 66 16.12 4.10 15.49
N PHE A 67 15.45 4.08 16.63
CA PHE A 67 14.70 5.24 17.14
C PHE A 67 15.63 6.33 17.74
N ALA A 68 16.91 6.06 17.93
CA ALA A 68 17.86 7.06 18.42
C ALA A 68 17.98 8.29 17.51
N ASN A 69 17.65 8.16 16.23
CA ASN A 69 17.69 9.22 15.24
C ASN A 69 16.33 9.86 14.95
N ALA A 70 15.31 9.57 15.75
CA ALA A 70 13.99 10.22 15.60
C ALA A 70 14.06 11.71 15.94
N TYR A 71 13.14 12.50 15.40
CA TYR A 71 13.06 13.96 15.59
C TYR A 71 12.32 14.35 16.89
N TRP A 72 12.48 13.61 17.94
CA TRP A 72 11.77 13.81 19.21
C TRP A 72 11.91 15.23 19.74
N SER A 73 10.79 15.75 20.25
CA SER A 73 10.68 17.13 20.74
C SER A 73 10.83 18.21 19.67
N HIS A 74 10.81 17.84 18.38
CA HIS A 74 10.86 18.85 17.33
C HIS A 74 9.54 19.66 17.31
N PRO A 75 9.61 21.02 17.16
CA PRO A 75 8.42 21.88 17.27
C PRO A 75 7.39 21.69 16.14
N ALA A 76 7.73 20.95 15.08
CA ALA A 76 6.80 20.60 14.02
C ALA A 76 5.79 19.50 14.42
N TYR A 77 6.05 18.71 15.47
CA TYR A 77 5.07 17.78 15.99
C TYR A 77 3.87 18.51 16.58
N LYS A 78 2.67 18.05 16.23
CA LYS A 78 1.40 18.73 16.57
C LYS A 78 0.49 17.91 17.48
N LEU A 79 0.72 16.59 17.58
CA LEU A 79 -0.11 15.75 18.42
C LEU A 79 0.06 16.09 19.91
N PRO A 80 -1.03 16.16 20.69
CA PRO A 80 -0.94 16.25 22.14
C PRO A 80 -0.36 14.94 22.71
N PRO A 81 0.12 14.93 23.95
CA PRO A 81 0.68 13.73 24.59
C PRO A 81 -0.23 12.52 24.52
N GLU A 82 -1.53 12.70 24.71
CA GLU A 82 -2.55 11.64 24.63
C GLU A 82 -2.67 11.04 23.22
N GLY A 83 -2.60 11.88 22.18
CA GLY A 83 -2.57 11.44 20.79
C GLY A 83 -1.30 10.66 20.46
N ASN A 84 -0.15 11.08 20.99
CA ASN A 84 1.11 10.37 20.84
C ASN A 84 1.10 9.02 21.56
N LEU A 85 0.52 8.94 22.78
CA LEU A 85 0.40 7.66 23.51
C LEU A 85 -0.56 6.70 22.82
N LEU A 86 -1.70 7.20 22.32
CA LEU A 86 -2.65 6.41 21.54
C LEU A 86 -1.98 5.80 20.30
N ALA A 87 -1.32 6.63 19.50
CA ALA A 87 -0.65 6.16 18.28
C ALA A 87 0.49 5.17 18.58
N ALA A 88 1.24 5.39 19.67
CA ALA A 88 2.27 4.44 20.12
C ALA A 88 1.67 3.10 20.57
N ALA A 89 0.53 3.11 21.23
CA ALA A 89 -0.18 1.88 21.60
C ALA A 89 -0.62 1.09 20.36
N HIS A 90 -1.23 1.76 19.40
CA HIS A 90 -1.70 1.14 18.17
C HIS A 90 -0.54 0.69 17.25
N TYR A 91 0.63 1.37 17.29
CA TYR A 91 1.86 0.88 16.67
C TYR A 91 2.23 -0.52 17.19
N LEU A 92 2.16 -0.75 18.50
CA LEU A 92 2.46 -2.04 19.11
C LEU A 92 1.40 -3.09 18.72
N GLU A 93 0.13 -2.73 18.70
CA GLU A 93 -0.94 -3.63 18.28
C GLU A 93 -0.83 -4.02 16.79
N ALA A 94 -0.44 -3.08 15.93
CA ALA A 94 -0.21 -3.36 14.52
C ALA A 94 0.90 -4.39 14.27
N LEU A 95 1.92 -4.47 15.15
CA LEU A 95 2.94 -5.53 15.09
C LEU A 95 2.36 -6.93 15.31
N ASP A 96 1.43 -7.08 16.23
CA ASP A 96 0.78 -8.36 16.51
C ASP A 96 -0.29 -8.68 15.46
N TRP A 97 -1.11 -7.69 15.09
CA TRP A 97 -2.13 -7.82 14.06
C TRP A 97 -1.56 -8.29 12.72
N GLN A 98 -0.47 -7.69 12.26
CA GLN A 98 0.13 -8.05 10.97
C GLN A 98 0.61 -9.50 10.92
N ARG A 99 1.05 -10.06 12.05
CA ARG A 99 1.46 -11.47 12.18
C ARG A 99 0.30 -12.42 12.01
N GLU A 100 -0.90 -11.98 12.41
CA GLU A 100 -2.11 -12.80 12.26
C GLU A 100 -2.64 -12.73 10.82
N VAL A 101 -2.88 -11.54 10.28
CA VAL A 101 -3.52 -11.41 8.96
C VAL A 101 -2.65 -11.94 7.83
N ILE A 102 -1.32 -11.90 7.97
CA ILE A 102 -0.40 -12.42 6.97
C ILE A 102 -0.51 -13.94 6.78
N LYS A 103 -1.14 -14.66 7.68
CA LYS A 103 -1.42 -16.09 7.54
C LYS A 103 -2.25 -16.41 6.30
N MET A 104 -3.03 -15.44 5.80
CA MET A 104 -3.73 -15.59 4.51
C MET A 104 -2.75 -15.86 3.36
N HIS A 105 -1.58 -15.21 3.35
CA HIS A 105 -0.53 -15.48 2.35
C HIS A 105 0.01 -16.91 2.47
N ALA A 106 0.16 -17.44 3.68
CA ALA A 106 0.60 -18.82 3.87
C ALA A 106 -0.47 -19.83 3.42
N ILE A 107 -1.76 -19.52 3.66
CA ILE A 107 -2.88 -20.38 3.23
C ILE A 107 -2.97 -20.43 1.70
N LEU A 108 -2.92 -19.28 1.03
CA LEU A 108 -3.12 -19.18 -0.41
C LEU A 108 -1.82 -19.32 -1.21
N GLY A 109 -0.73 -18.89 -0.65
CA GLY A 109 0.56 -18.79 -1.34
C GLY A 109 1.65 -19.74 -0.84
N GLY A 110 1.37 -20.56 0.19
CA GLY A 110 2.31 -21.50 0.80
C GLY A 110 3.33 -20.85 1.75
N LYS A 111 3.61 -19.57 1.59
CA LYS A 111 4.50 -18.77 2.45
C LYS A 111 4.28 -17.26 2.28
N ASN A 112 4.92 -16.48 3.14
CA ASN A 112 5.05 -15.02 3.04
C ASN A 112 6.54 -14.62 3.25
N PRO A 113 7.10 -13.66 2.51
CA PRO A 113 6.63 -13.12 1.24
C PRO A 113 6.89 -14.08 0.06
N HIS A 114 6.61 -13.64 -1.16
CA HIS A 114 6.82 -14.39 -2.40
C HIS A 114 6.07 -15.73 -2.43
N PRO A 115 4.74 -15.70 -2.72
CA PRO A 115 3.93 -16.91 -2.85
C PRO A 115 4.56 -17.94 -3.79
N GLN A 116 4.45 -19.22 -3.44
CA GLN A 116 5.04 -20.35 -4.17
C GLN A 116 4.02 -21.12 -5.02
N THR A 117 2.75 -20.72 -4.98
CA THR A 117 1.65 -21.44 -5.61
C THR A 117 1.34 -20.98 -7.01
N TYR A 118 2.04 -19.99 -7.53
CA TYR A 118 1.92 -19.57 -8.94
C TYR A 118 2.59 -20.57 -9.88
N HIS A 119 1.92 -20.90 -10.95
CA HIS A 119 2.50 -21.62 -12.06
C HIS A 119 1.79 -21.27 -13.39
N LEU A 120 2.25 -21.85 -14.49
CA LEU A 120 1.71 -21.58 -15.81
C LEU A 120 0.20 -21.87 -15.84
N GLY A 121 -0.58 -20.87 -16.19
CA GLY A 121 -2.03 -20.97 -16.30
C GLY A 121 -2.82 -20.77 -15.02
N GLY A 122 -2.17 -20.47 -13.88
CA GLY A 122 -2.90 -20.20 -12.64
C GLY A 122 -2.15 -20.53 -11.36
N MET A 123 -2.76 -21.30 -10.48
CA MET A 123 -2.23 -21.65 -9.18
C MET A 123 -2.19 -23.16 -8.95
N SER A 124 -1.21 -23.61 -8.15
CA SER A 124 -0.99 -25.03 -7.82
C SER A 124 -1.72 -25.50 -6.56
N ILE A 125 -2.34 -24.59 -5.81
CA ILE A 125 -3.13 -24.98 -4.64
C ILE A 125 -4.49 -25.49 -5.09
N PRO A 126 -4.89 -26.74 -4.74
CA PRO A 126 -6.17 -27.25 -5.20
C PRO A 126 -7.33 -26.69 -4.41
N ASP A 127 -8.43 -26.42 -5.06
CA ASP A 127 -9.74 -26.30 -4.45
C ASP A 127 -10.32 -27.70 -4.31
N ASP A 128 -10.26 -28.26 -3.09
CA ASP A 128 -10.76 -29.61 -2.80
C ASP A 128 -11.62 -29.58 -1.54
N PRO A 129 -12.94 -29.51 -1.70
CA PRO A 129 -13.85 -29.47 -0.55
C PRO A 129 -13.79 -30.70 0.33
N ASN A 130 -13.26 -31.82 -0.18
CA ASN A 130 -13.12 -33.09 0.55
C ASN A 130 -11.68 -33.40 0.96
N GLY A 131 -10.72 -32.57 0.51
CA GLY A 131 -9.30 -32.75 0.79
C GLY A 131 -8.85 -32.11 2.11
N GLN A 132 -7.63 -32.46 2.50
CA GLN A 132 -7.00 -31.90 3.71
C GLN A 132 -5.87 -30.90 3.40
N HIS A 133 -5.46 -30.78 2.14
CA HIS A 133 -4.24 -30.06 1.73
C HIS A 133 -4.49 -28.84 0.85
N GLY A 134 -5.68 -28.70 0.32
CA GLY A 134 -6.08 -27.59 -0.54
C GLY A 134 -6.91 -26.52 0.18
N ILE A 135 -7.71 -25.79 -0.58
CA ILE A 135 -8.72 -24.89 -0.07
C ILE A 135 -10.00 -25.70 0.20
N PHE A 136 -10.32 -25.91 1.45
CA PHE A 136 -11.48 -26.66 1.93
C PHE A 136 -12.30 -25.78 2.91
N PRO A 137 -13.52 -26.18 3.30
CA PRO A 137 -14.40 -25.32 4.11
C PRO A 137 -13.75 -24.76 5.39
N GLY A 138 -12.89 -25.53 6.06
CA GLY A 138 -12.17 -25.05 7.23
C GLY A 138 -11.17 -23.92 6.92
N ARG A 139 -10.49 -23.97 5.77
CA ARG A 139 -9.61 -22.88 5.32
C ARG A 139 -10.40 -21.66 4.85
N ILE A 140 -11.53 -21.84 4.20
CA ILE A 140 -12.44 -20.73 3.87
C ILE A 140 -12.89 -20.02 5.14
N ALA A 141 -13.32 -20.75 6.14
CA ALA A 141 -13.70 -20.17 7.45
C ALA A 141 -12.53 -19.40 8.09
N GLN A 142 -11.31 -19.96 8.03
CA GLN A 142 -10.11 -19.31 8.54
C GLN A 142 -9.77 -18.03 7.75
N LEU A 143 -9.82 -18.06 6.42
CA LEU A 143 -9.61 -16.88 5.56
C LEU A 143 -10.63 -15.79 5.89
N ARG A 144 -11.91 -16.15 6.02
CA ARG A 144 -12.98 -15.21 6.39
C ARG A 144 -12.75 -14.60 7.78
N ASN A 145 -12.30 -15.38 8.76
CA ASN A 145 -11.98 -14.85 10.08
C ASN A 145 -10.79 -13.86 10.02
N LEU A 146 -9.73 -14.19 9.30
CA LEU A 146 -8.58 -13.32 9.12
C LEU A 146 -8.95 -12.03 8.36
N ALA A 147 -9.79 -12.12 7.33
CA ALA A 147 -10.28 -10.95 6.61
C ALA A 147 -11.16 -10.04 7.47
N ASN A 148 -12.03 -10.62 8.33
CA ASN A 148 -12.81 -9.85 9.30
C ASN A 148 -11.89 -9.15 10.33
N GLN A 149 -10.86 -9.82 10.84
CA GLN A 149 -9.88 -9.19 11.73
C GLN A 149 -9.12 -8.06 11.02
N ALA A 150 -8.78 -8.26 9.74
CA ALA A 150 -8.14 -7.21 8.94
C ALA A 150 -9.06 -5.99 8.79
N LEU A 151 -10.31 -6.21 8.41
CA LEU A 151 -11.29 -5.13 8.23
C LEU A 151 -11.59 -4.41 9.55
N GLU A 152 -11.79 -5.15 10.64
CA GLU A 152 -12.07 -4.57 11.94
C GLU A 152 -10.94 -3.65 12.42
N PHE A 153 -9.68 -4.07 12.28
CA PHE A 153 -8.53 -3.23 12.62
C PHE A 153 -8.44 -1.97 11.74
N VAL A 154 -8.72 -2.11 10.44
CA VAL A 154 -8.72 -0.96 9.52
C VAL A 154 -9.80 0.04 9.89
N GLN A 155 -11.02 -0.42 10.20
CA GLN A 155 -12.15 0.43 10.52
C GLN A 155 -12.06 1.07 11.91
N LYS A 156 -11.55 0.33 12.90
CA LYS A 156 -11.60 0.75 14.30
C LYS A 156 -10.28 1.31 14.84
N VAL A 157 -9.16 1.07 14.15
CA VAL A 157 -7.83 1.53 14.58
C VAL A 157 -7.17 2.38 13.52
N TYR A 158 -6.86 1.79 12.36
CA TYR A 158 -6.02 2.45 11.37
C TYR A 158 -6.64 3.71 10.78
N LEU A 159 -7.88 3.65 10.30
CA LEU A 159 -8.53 4.81 9.70
C LEU A 159 -8.87 5.91 10.74
N PRO A 160 -9.39 5.59 11.94
CA PRO A 160 -9.55 6.59 13.00
C PRO A 160 -8.25 7.28 13.40
N ASP A 161 -7.15 6.55 13.57
CA ASP A 161 -5.84 7.12 13.88
C ASP A 161 -5.35 8.07 12.78
N LEU A 162 -5.48 7.63 11.53
CA LEU A 162 -5.09 8.44 10.38
C LEU A 162 -5.86 9.76 10.33
N LEU A 163 -7.18 9.72 10.57
CA LEU A 163 -8.03 10.90 10.61
C LEU A 163 -7.71 11.79 11.81
N LEU A 164 -7.46 11.19 12.98
CA LEU A 164 -7.02 11.93 14.17
C LEU A 164 -5.71 12.67 13.90
N VAL A 165 -4.68 11.96 13.43
CA VAL A 165 -3.39 12.56 13.08
C VAL A 165 -3.59 13.68 12.07
N ALA A 166 -4.28 13.42 10.95
CA ALA A 166 -4.51 14.41 9.90
C ALA A 166 -5.21 15.67 10.43
N SER A 167 -6.09 15.54 11.43
CA SER A 167 -6.79 16.69 12.01
C SER A 167 -5.87 17.72 12.65
N PHE A 168 -4.72 17.29 13.19
CA PHE A 168 -3.71 18.17 13.78
C PHE A 168 -2.72 18.75 12.76
N TYR A 169 -2.62 18.14 11.57
CA TYR A 169 -1.68 18.54 10.53
C TYR A 169 -2.36 19.13 9.28
N LYS A 170 -3.60 19.58 9.36
CA LYS A 170 -4.38 20.11 8.22
C LYS A 170 -3.66 21.20 7.44
N GLU A 171 -2.89 22.03 8.10
CA GLU A 171 -2.09 23.09 7.48
C GLU A 171 -1.03 22.56 6.48
N TRP A 172 -0.68 21.28 6.57
CA TRP A 172 0.25 20.64 5.67
C TRP A 172 -0.43 20.08 4.41
N ALA A 173 -1.75 20.21 4.27
CA ALA A 173 -2.47 19.76 3.08
C ALA A 173 -2.02 20.46 1.77
N GLY A 174 -1.29 21.57 1.86
CA GLY A 174 -0.67 22.24 0.72
C GLY A 174 0.78 21.84 0.44
N LEU A 175 1.39 20.97 1.26
CA LEU A 175 2.80 20.59 1.13
C LEU A 175 2.95 19.27 0.35
N GLY A 176 4.00 19.19 -0.47
CA GLY A 176 4.35 17.96 -1.17
C GLY A 176 3.41 17.60 -2.32
N GLN A 177 3.02 18.57 -3.14
CA GLN A 177 2.04 18.38 -4.22
C GLN A 177 2.47 17.43 -5.34
N GLY A 178 3.77 17.13 -5.47
CA GLY A 178 4.28 16.23 -6.50
C GLY A 178 4.15 16.79 -7.91
N VAL A 179 4.14 15.90 -8.90
CA VAL A 179 4.13 16.26 -10.33
C VAL A 179 2.75 16.66 -10.85
N GLY A 180 1.68 16.20 -10.21
CA GLY A 180 0.31 16.55 -10.57
C GLY A 180 -0.31 15.71 -11.69
N ASP A 181 0.42 14.73 -12.20
CA ASP A 181 -0.03 13.78 -13.22
C ASP A 181 0.03 12.37 -12.64
N TYR A 182 -1.01 11.56 -12.84
CA TYR A 182 -1.25 10.30 -12.16
C TYR A 182 -1.47 9.19 -13.16
N LEU A 183 -0.85 8.03 -12.89
CA LEU A 183 -0.99 6.82 -13.68
C LEU A 183 -1.33 5.65 -12.76
N ALA A 184 -2.40 4.92 -13.09
CA ALA A 184 -2.70 3.62 -12.51
C ALA A 184 -2.86 2.58 -13.61
N TYR A 185 -2.24 1.43 -13.44
CA TYR A 185 -2.46 0.27 -14.30
C TYR A 185 -3.78 -0.43 -14.00
N GLY A 186 -4.36 -0.11 -12.87
CA GLY A 186 -5.52 -0.82 -12.34
C GLY A 186 -5.15 -2.17 -11.73
N ASP A 187 -6.08 -2.76 -11.01
CA ASP A 187 -5.85 -4.03 -10.32
C ASP A 187 -7.16 -4.79 -10.09
N PHE A 188 -7.03 -6.06 -9.69
CA PHE A 188 -8.12 -6.96 -9.35
C PHE A 188 -9.07 -7.22 -10.52
N PRO A 189 -8.64 -8.03 -11.51
CA PRO A 189 -9.51 -8.42 -12.62
C PRO A 189 -10.74 -9.19 -12.10
N ILE A 190 -11.92 -8.82 -12.59
CA ILE A 190 -13.19 -9.46 -12.22
C ILE A 190 -13.56 -10.64 -13.16
N ASP A 191 -12.79 -10.82 -14.21
CA ASP A 191 -12.91 -11.95 -15.12
C ASP A 191 -11.53 -12.36 -15.69
N THR A 192 -11.51 -13.34 -16.56
CA THR A 192 -10.29 -13.90 -17.18
C THR A 192 -10.02 -13.35 -18.59
N SER A 193 -10.72 -12.31 -19.02
CA SER A 193 -10.59 -11.75 -20.38
C SER A 193 -9.24 -11.08 -20.63
N GLY A 194 -8.61 -10.56 -19.57
CA GLY A 194 -7.43 -9.69 -19.67
C GLY A 194 -7.78 -8.28 -20.18
N ASP A 195 -9.06 -7.93 -20.31
CA ASP A 195 -9.49 -6.59 -20.69
C ASP A 195 -9.31 -5.61 -19.51
N PRO A 196 -8.53 -4.54 -19.68
CA PRO A 196 -8.38 -3.51 -18.64
C PRO A 196 -9.71 -2.89 -18.20
N ALA A 197 -10.74 -2.92 -19.01
CA ALA A 197 -12.07 -2.44 -18.64
C ALA A 197 -12.76 -3.30 -17.56
N THR A 198 -12.27 -4.52 -17.33
CA THR A 198 -12.80 -5.45 -16.32
C THR A 198 -12.01 -5.43 -15.02
N LEU A 199 -11.14 -4.45 -14.81
CA LEU A 199 -10.43 -4.26 -13.55
C LEU A 199 -11.34 -3.60 -12.51
N TRP A 200 -11.41 -4.18 -11.32
CA TRP A 200 -12.19 -3.59 -10.22
C TRP A 200 -11.64 -2.25 -9.76
N LEU A 201 -10.33 -2.10 -9.61
CA LEU A 201 -9.67 -0.79 -9.58
C LEU A 201 -9.29 -0.41 -11.01
N PRO A 202 -9.84 0.67 -11.56
CA PRO A 202 -9.71 0.97 -12.97
C PRO A 202 -8.30 1.42 -13.36
N GLN A 203 -7.93 1.11 -14.60
CA GLN A 203 -6.75 1.63 -15.26
C GLN A 203 -7.00 3.04 -15.82
N GLY A 204 -5.97 3.88 -15.86
CA GLY A 204 -6.04 5.15 -16.57
C GLY A 204 -5.01 6.19 -16.15
N LEU A 205 -5.15 7.36 -16.78
CA LEU A 205 -4.31 8.54 -16.61
C LEU A 205 -5.16 9.74 -16.21
N VAL A 206 -4.71 10.49 -15.21
CA VAL A 206 -5.28 11.78 -14.82
C VAL A 206 -4.19 12.82 -14.88
N PHE A 207 -4.36 13.84 -15.73
CA PHE A 207 -3.41 14.93 -15.90
C PHE A 207 -3.86 16.20 -15.18
N GLY A 208 -2.89 16.95 -14.66
CA GLY A 208 -3.14 18.28 -14.09
C GLY A 208 -4.07 18.27 -12.88
N LYS A 209 -4.18 17.13 -12.14
CA LYS A 209 -5.08 17.00 -10.98
C LYS A 209 -6.58 17.14 -11.32
N ASP A 210 -6.97 16.95 -12.58
CA ASP A 210 -8.34 17.17 -13.05
C ASP A 210 -9.25 15.98 -12.74
N LEU A 211 -9.94 16.03 -11.60
CA LEU A 211 -10.92 15.02 -11.18
C LEU A 211 -12.30 15.19 -11.84
N SER A 212 -12.51 16.24 -12.63
CA SER A 212 -13.79 16.53 -13.27
C SER A 212 -14.04 15.71 -14.55
N ARG A 213 -12.99 15.09 -15.07
CA ARG A 213 -13.02 14.32 -16.31
C ARG A 213 -12.75 12.85 -16.06
N PRO A 214 -13.31 11.94 -16.88
CA PRO A 214 -12.91 10.55 -16.86
C PRO A 214 -11.40 10.40 -17.13
N PRO A 215 -10.75 9.36 -16.56
CA PRO A 215 -9.35 9.08 -16.85
C PRO A 215 -9.15 8.84 -18.36
N GLN A 216 -8.00 9.26 -18.87
CA GLN A 216 -7.61 8.92 -20.22
C GLN A 216 -7.13 7.47 -20.29
N PRO A 217 -7.31 6.77 -21.43
CA PRO A 217 -6.82 5.41 -21.59
C PRO A 217 -5.29 5.37 -21.53
N LEU A 218 -4.76 4.33 -20.93
CA LEU A 218 -3.33 4.09 -20.83
C LEU A 218 -2.86 3.25 -22.02
N ASP A 219 -1.82 3.73 -22.70
CA ASP A 219 -1.07 2.98 -23.70
C ASP A 219 0.30 2.60 -23.12
N HIS A 220 0.50 1.33 -22.78
CA HIS A 220 1.75 0.85 -22.19
C HIS A 220 2.97 1.06 -23.10
N ASN A 221 2.78 1.18 -24.42
CA ASN A 221 3.88 1.48 -25.36
C ASN A 221 4.44 2.90 -25.17
N GLN A 222 3.76 3.75 -24.43
CA GLN A 222 4.25 5.09 -24.07
C GLN A 222 5.15 5.08 -22.82
N ILE A 223 5.24 3.97 -22.10
CA ILE A 223 6.16 3.86 -20.96
C ILE A 223 7.60 3.82 -21.46
N ARG A 224 8.39 4.77 -20.99
CA ARG A 224 9.81 4.89 -21.38
C ARG A 224 10.66 5.07 -20.15
N GLU A 225 11.88 4.55 -20.21
CA GLU A 225 12.86 4.63 -19.12
C GLU A 225 14.07 5.44 -19.55
N TYR A 226 14.43 6.41 -18.72
CA TYR A 226 15.68 7.17 -18.87
C TYR A 226 16.78 6.55 -18.01
N VAL A 227 17.99 6.49 -18.55
CA VAL A 227 19.19 6.01 -17.85
C VAL A 227 20.24 7.11 -17.61
N THR A 228 19.95 8.35 -17.98
CA THR A 228 20.88 9.47 -17.89
C THR A 228 21.52 9.63 -16.52
N ARG A 229 20.73 9.37 -15.44
CA ARG A 229 21.17 9.45 -14.04
C ARG A 229 21.37 8.08 -13.38
N SER A 230 21.19 7.00 -14.14
CA SER A 230 21.31 5.64 -13.64
C SER A 230 22.66 5.04 -14.04
N TRP A 231 23.16 4.12 -13.21
CA TRP A 231 24.38 3.36 -13.50
C TRP A 231 24.16 2.28 -14.57
N TYR A 232 23.40 2.65 -15.59
CA TYR A 232 23.18 1.88 -16.80
C TYR A 232 23.43 2.74 -18.03
N THR A 233 23.68 2.10 -19.15
CA THR A 233 23.74 2.74 -20.45
C THR A 233 22.93 1.92 -21.46
N TYR A 234 22.45 2.61 -22.48
CA TYR A 234 21.82 1.95 -23.62
C TYR A 234 22.81 1.80 -24.77
N THR A 235 22.72 0.71 -25.50
CA THR A 235 23.37 0.59 -26.80
C THR A 235 22.89 1.75 -27.70
N GLY A 236 23.83 2.55 -28.16
CA GLY A 236 23.53 3.77 -28.94
C GLY A 236 23.40 5.06 -28.14
N GLY A 237 23.64 5.01 -26.81
CA GLY A 237 23.76 6.18 -25.93
C GLY A 237 22.53 6.50 -25.09
N ASP A 238 22.73 7.29 -24.06
CA ASP A 238 21.78 7.57 -22.98
C ASP A 238 20.87 8.77 -23.24
N GLY A 239 20.98 9.42 -24.40
CA GLY A 239 20.30 10.67 -24.70
C GLY A 239 18.79 10.57 -24.95
N ALA A 240 18.26 9.36 -25.13
CA ALA A 240 16.84 9.12 -25.35
C ALA A 240 16.33 8.01 -24.43
N ALA A 241 15.12 8.21 -23.91
CA ALA A 241 14.41 7.17 -23.20
C ALA A 241 13.97 6.06 -24.16
N LYS A 242 13.97 4.84 -23.70
CA LYS A 242 13.52 3.67 -24.47
C LYS A 242 12.43 2.92 -23.73
N HIS A 243 11.52 2.31 -24.48
CA HIS A 243 10.59 1.33 -23.90
C HIS A 243 11.41 0.17 -23.33
N PRO A 244 11.01 -0.47 -22.22
CA PRO A 244 11.75 -1.59 -21.64
C PRO A 244 12.07 -2.72 -22.62
N TRP A 245 11.26 -2.92 -23.65
CA TRP A 245 11.50 -3.94 -24.71
C TRP A 245 12.52 -3.53 -25.77
N ASP A 246 12.69 -2.22 -25.97
CA ASP A 246 13.59 -1.68 -27.01
C ASP A 246 14.97 -1.30 -26.43
N GLY A 247 15.07 -1.27 -25.12
CA GLY A 247 16.24 -0.82 -24.40
C GLY A 247 17.19 -1.95 -24.05
N GLU A 248 18.18 -2.23 -24.89
CA GLU A 248 19.33 -3.03 -24.46
C GLU A 248 20.10 -2.24 -23.40
N THR A 249 20.07 -2.76 -22.15
CA THR A 249 20.65 -2.10 -21.00
C THR A 249 21.96 -2.76 -20.61
N GLU A 250 23.03 -1.96 -20.61
CA GLU A 250 24.34 -2.40 -20.12
C GLU A 250 24.62 -1.77 -18.76
N TRP A 251 25.38 -2.47 -17.95
CA TRP A 251 25.84 -1.98 -16.66
C TRP A 251 26.98 -0.96 -16.85
N ALA A 252 26.86 0.20 -16.22
CA ALA A 252 27.81 1.31 -16.33
C ALA A 252 27.97 2.03 -14.98
N TYR A 253 28.53 1.34 -13.99
CA TYR A 253 28.75 1.92 -12.68
C TYR A 253 29.84 2.99 -12.70
N SER A 254 29.49 4.19 -12.32
CA SER A 254 30.38 5.35 -12.14
C SER A 254 30.18 6.04 -10.79
N GLY A 255 29.57 5.33 -9.85
CA GLY A 255 29.27 5.87 -8.53
C GLY A 255 30.49 6.00 -7.61
N PRO A 256 30.26 6.40 -6.36
CA PRO A 256 31.33 6.61 -5.39
C PRO A 256 32.15 5.34 -5.16
N GLN A 257 33.44 5.54 -5.01
CA GLN A 257 34.35 4.49 -4.58
C GLN A 257 34.66 4.66 -3.09
N PRO A 258 35.10 3.61 -2.37
CA PRO A 258 35.53 3.80 -1.00
C PRO A 258 36.53 4.95 -0.86
N PRO A 259 36.39 5.82 0.16
CA PRO A 259 35.56 5.75 1.36
C PRO A 259 34.08 6.18 1.21
N PHE A 260 33.53 6.38 0.02
CA PHE A 260 32.12 6.77 -0.22
C PHE A 260 31.71 8.12 0.41
N ASP A 261 32.58 9.12 0.31
CA ASP A 261 32.40 10.40 1.00
C ASP A 261 31.23 11.23 0.47
N PHE A 262 30.87 11.08 -0.80
CA PHE A 262 29.78 11.81 -1.44
C PHE A 262 29.21 11.09 -2.64
N LEU A 263 28.04 11.52 -3.08
CA LEU A 263 27.35 11.04 -4.27
C LEU A 263 27.30 12.17 -5.30
N ASP A 264 27.82 11.94 -6.49
CA ASP A 264 27.71 12.89 -7.60
C ASP A 264 26.29 12.86 -8.19
N THR A 265 25.46 13.80 -7.73
CA THR A 265 24.07 13.92 -8.18
C THR A 265 23.93 14.59 -9.55
N ASP A 266 24.99 15.21 -10.09
CA ASP A 266 25.02 15.76 -11.44
C ASP A 266 25.39 14.71 -12.48
N GLY A 267 26.04 13.64 -12.06
CA GLY A 267 26.34 12.45 -12.85
C GLY A 267 25.31 11.35 -12.75
N LYS A 268 25.77 10.10 -12.83
CA LYS A 268 24.97 8.91 -12.55
C LYS A 268 25.07 8.59 -11.06
N TYR A 269 23.92 8.49 -10.37
CA TYR A 269 23.89 8.38 -8.92
C TYR A 269 22.98 7.28 -8.37
N SER A 270 22.29 6.52 -9.22
CA SER A 270 21.29 5.57 -8.80
C SER A 270 21.30 4.28 -9.62
N TRP A 271 20.91 3.17 -9.01
CA TRP A 271 20.56 1.94 -9.70
C TRP A 271 19.15 1.93 -10.31
N LEU A 272 18.37 2.98 -10.09
CA LEU A 272 17.01 3.09 -10.58
C LEU A 272 16.99 3.84 -11.93
N LYS A 273 16.35 3.28 -12.91
CA LYS A 273 15.96 3.98 -14.13
C LYS A 273 14.81 4.96 -13.82
N ALA A 274 14.66 5.99 -14.62
CA ALA A 274 13.63 7.00 -14.44
C ALA A 274 12.49 6.79 -15.45
N PRO A 275 11.39 6.13 -15.07
CA PRO A 275 10.26 5.89 -15.97
C PRO A 275 9.47 7.19 -16.21
N ARG A 276 8.91 7.28 -17.42
CA ARG A 276 8.05 8.36 -17.86
C ARG A 276 6.92 7.80 -18.73
N TYR A 277 5.80 8.48 -18.77
CA TYR A 277 4.78 8.25 -19.79
C TYR A 277 5.01 9.25 -20.93
N GLY A 278 5.43 8.76 -22.09
CA GLY A 278 6.07 9.60 -23.10
C GLY A 278 7.31 10.28 -22.50
N ASN A 279 7.22 11.57 -22.27
CA ASN A 279 8.26 12.38 -21.61
C ASN A 279 7.80 12.93 -20.25
N THR A 280 6.58 12.64 -19.83
CA THR A 280 5.96 13.20 -18.63
C THR A 280 6.21 12.31 -17.42
N PRO A 281 6.73 12.86 -16.31
CA PRO A 281 6.78 12.13 -15.06
C PRO A 281 5.37 11.90 -14.54
N MET A 282 5.07 10.67 -14.12
CA MET A 282 3.77 10.32 -13.57
C MET A 282 3.93 9.83 -12.14
N GLU A 283 3.02 10.22 -11.27
CA GLU A 283 2.91 9.62 -9.94
C GLU A 283 2.13 8.33 -10.05
N VAL A 284 2.63 7.28 -9.39
CA VAL A 284 2.01 5.96 -9.25
C VAL A 284 1.80 5.62 -7.77
N GLY A 285 1.07 4.57 -7.47
CA GLY A 285 0.82 4.11 -6.09
C GLY A 285 -0.56 4.51 -5.57
N PRO A 286 -0.79 4.46 -4.24
CA PRO A 286 -2.12 4.62 -3.65
C PRO A 286 -2.85 5.91 -4.05
N LEU A 287 -2.17 7.06 -4.07
CA LEU A 287 -2.81 8.30 -4.50
C LEU A 287 -3.25 8.22 -5.96
N ALA A 288 -2.38 7.74 -6.85
CA ALA A 288 -2.71 7.60 -8.27
C ALA A 288 -3.91 6.65 -8.49
N ARG A 289 -3.92 5.48 -7.84
CA ARG A 289 -5.04 4.53 -7.94
C ARG A 289 -6.35 5.13 -7.45
N MET A 290 -6.33 5.83 -6.31
CA MET A 290 -7.53 6.47 -5.77
C MET A 290 -8.00 7.65 -6.63
N VAL A 291 -7.10 8.45 -7.15
CA VAL A 291 -7.39 9.56 -8.09
C VAL A 291 -8.02 9.03 -9.37
N VAL A 292 -7.42 8.00 -9.98
CA VAL A 292 -7.96 7.38 -11.20
C VAL A 292 -9.31 6.71 -10.93
N ALA A 293 -9.45 5.97 -9.82
CA ALA A 293 -10.71 5.34 -9.46
C ALA A 293 -11.81 6.38 -9.16
N TYR A 294 -11.49 7.46 -8.46
CA TYR A 294 -12.41 8.57 -8.20
C TYR A 294 -12.88 9.22 -9.50
N ALA A 295 -11.96 9.57 -10.39
CA ALA A 295 -12.28 10.18 -11.67
C ALA A 295 -13.08 9.23 -12.58
N ALA A 296 -12.78 7.91 -12.55
CA ALA A 296 -13.53 6.88 -13.27
C ALA A 296 -14.96 6.66 -12.73
N GLY A 297 -15.28 7.19 -11.55
CA GLY A 297 -16.61 7.02 -10.97
C GLY A 297 -16.79 5.75 -10.13
N HIS A 298 -15.70 5.16 -9.62
CA HIS A 298 -15.78 4.00 -8.73
C HIS A 298 -16.56 4.35 -7.46
N ALA A 299 -17.76 3.80 -7.30
CA ALA A 299 -18.74 4.26 -6.31
C ALA A 299 -18.18 4.27 -4.87
N ARG A 300 -17.56 3.15 -4.44
CA ARG A 300 -17.05 3.04 -3.06
C ARG A 300 -15.86 3.95 -2.81
N VAL A 301 -14.95 4.10 -3.77
CA VAL A 301 -13.80 5.02 -3.65
C VAL A 301 -14.29 6.47 -3.52
N ARG A 302 -15.26 6.89 -4.34
CA ARG A 302 -15.85 8.23 -4.22
C ARG A 302 -16.47 8.45 -2.86
N GLU A 303 -17.32 7.53 -2.44
CA GLU A 303 -18.02 7.64 -1.15
C GLU A 303 -17.03 7.79 0.01
N VAL A 304 -16.04 6.92 0.14
CA VAL A 304 -15.07 6.97 1.25
C VAL A 304 -14.20 8.21 1.15
N THR A 305 -13.76 8.60 -0.06
CA THR A 305 -12.98 9.82 -0.27
C THR A 305 -13.75 11.05 0.18
N ASP A 306 -15.00 11.19 -0.24
CA ASP A 306 -15.85 12.33 0.12
C ASP A 306 -16.10 12.37 1.63
N GLN A 307 -16.31 11.22 2.28
CA GLN A 307 -16.43 11.12 3.74
C GLN A 307 -15.17 11.59 4.47
N VAL A 308 -13.98 11.16 4.01
CA VAL A 308 -12.68 11.57 4.59
C VAL A 308 -12.46 13.07 4.44
N LEU A 309 -12.69 13.62 3.25
CA LEU A 309 -12.55 15.06 2.99
C LEU A 309 -13.54 15.88 3.84
N ALA A 310 -14.79 15.46 3.92
CA ALA A 310 -15.82 16.11 4.74
C ALA A 310 -15.47 16.05 6.22
N HIS A 311 -15.02 14.91 6.75
CA HIS A 311 -14.59 14.75 8.15
C HIS A 311 -13.45 15.72 8.50
N LEU A 312 -12.49 15.87 7.61
CA LEU A 312 -11.36 16.78 7.81
C LEU A 312 -11.73 18.24 7.52
N GLY A 313 -12.86 18.51 6.86
CA GLY A 313 -13.27 19.86 6.47
C GLY A 313 -12.35 20.47 5.40
N VAL A 314 -11.86 19.66 4.46
CA VAL A 314 -10.96 20.08 3.37
C VAL A 314 -11.56 19.74 2.00
N GLY A 315 -11.12 20.45 0.96
CA GLY A 315 -11.54 20.18 -0.41
C GLY A 315 -10.68 19.11 -1.09
N PRO A 316 -11.07 18.67 -2.33
CA PRO A 316 -10.36 17.65 -3.10
C PRO A 316 -8.88 17.98 -3.37
N ASP A 317 -8.52 19.25 -3.41
CA ASP A 317 -7.12 19.67 -3.62
C ASP A 317 -6.17 19.17 -2.52
N ALA A 318 -6.69 18.90 -1.32
CA ALA A 318 -5.93 18.34 -0.21
C ALA A 318 -5.39 16.93 -0.50
N LEU A 319 -6.02 16.19 -1.42
CA LEU A 319 -5.52 14.89 -1.87
C LEU A 319 -4.13 15.00 -2.52
N PHE A 320 -3.83 16.11 -3.18
CA PHE A 320 -2.59 16.31 -3.91
C PHE A 320 -1.47 16.84 -3.00
N SER A 321 -1.23 16.16 -1.90
CA SER A 321 -0.26 16.54 -0.88
C SER A 321 0.36 15.31 -0.21
N THR A 322 1.33 15.53 0.67
CA THR A 322 1.86 14.46 1.52
C THR A 322 0.76 13.84 2.39
N LEU A 323 -0.08 14.67 3.02
CA LEU A 323 -1.23 14.19 3.80
C LEU A 323 -2.23 13.43 2.92
N GLY A 324 -2.48 13.92 1.72
CA GLY A 324 -3.38 13.29 0.77
C GLY A 324 -2.91 11.90 0.34
N ARG A 325 -1.59 11.68 0.19
CA ARG A 325 -1.04 10.33 -0.06
C ARG A 325 -1.30 9.37 1.08
N VAL A 326 -1.18 9.85 2.32
CA VAL A 326 -1.48 9.06 3.52
C VAL A 326 -2.98 8.75 3.57
N ALA A 327 -3.83 9.73 3.32
CA ALA A 327 -5.29 9.55 3.27
C ALA A 327 -5.71 8.58 2.16
N ALA A 328 -5.17 8.73 0.95
CA ALA A 328 -5.45 7.84 -0.18
C ALA A 328 -5.08 6.38 0.13
N ARG A 329 -3.94 6.15 0.80
CA ARG A 329 -3.55 4.81 1.26
C ARG A 329 -4.53 4.25 2.29
N GLY A 330 -5.04 5.06 3.19
CA GLY A 330 -6.07 4.66 4.15
C GLY A 330 -7.39 4.31 3.48
N ILE A 331 -7.84 5.14 2.52
CA ILE A 331 -9.03 4.90 1.71
C ILE A 331 -8.92 3.58 0.95
N GLU A 332 -7.82 3.39 0.23
CA GLU A 332 -7.54 2.16 -0.50
C GLU A 332 -7.55 0.94 0.43
N THR A 333 -6.94 1.06 1.59
CA THR A 333 -6.89 -0.03 2.58
C THR A 333 -8.29 -0.46 3.02
N LEU A 334 -9.17 0.50 3.31
CA LEU A 334 -10.54 0.21 3.71
C LEU A 334 -11.32 -0.45 2.57
N VAL A 335 -11.28 0.14 1.38
CA VAL A 335 -12.04 -0.34 0.22
C VAL A 335 -11.61 -1.75 -0.19
N ILE A 336 -10.31 -2.06 -0.16
CA ILE A 336 -9.81 -3.41 -0.45
C ILE A 336 -10.14 -4.38 0.70
N ALA A 337 -10.05 -3.96 1.97
CA ALA A 337 -10.38 -4.83 3.10
C ALA A 337 -11.86 -5.27 3.09
N GLU A 338 -12.77 -4.38 2.69
CA GLU A 338 -14.17 -4.71 2.46
C GLU A 338 -14.31 -5.71 1.30
N LYS A 339 -13.65 -5.46 0.18
CA LYS A 339 -13.74 -6.30 -1.02
C LYS A 339 -13.15 -7.70 -0.82
N MET A 340 -12.18 -7.87 0.06
CA MET A 340 -11.64 -9.20 0.41
C MET A 340 -12.71 -10.16 0.90
N LEU A 341 -13.70 -9.70 1.65
CA LEU A 341 -14.82 -10.53 2.13
C LEU A 341 -15.73 -10.98 0.99
N ASP A 342 -15.94 -10.11 -0.02
CA ASP A 342 -16.68 -10.45 -1.21
C ASP A 342 -15.96 -11.57 -1.99
N TRP A 343 -14.65 -11.41 -2.23
CA TRP A 343 -13.86 -12.43 -2.95
C TRP A 343 -13.83 -13.78 -2.24
N ILE A 344 -13.76 -13.79 -0.91
CA ILE A 344 -13.86 -15.06 -0.15
C ILE A 344 -15.26 -15.68 -0.32
N THR A 345 -16.29 -14.86 -0.42
CA THR A 345 -17.65 -15.32 -0.65
C THR A 345 -17.82 -15.88 -2.07
N GLU A 346 -17.23 -15.23 -3.06
CA GLU A 346 -17.20 -15.70 -4.45
C GLU A 346 -16.43 -17.03 -4.57
N LEU A 347 -15.27 -17.14 -3.92
CA LEU A 347 -14.48 -18.38 -3.87
C LEU A 347 -15.30 -19.53 -3.26
N GLU A 348 -15.97 -19.31 -2.13
CA GLU A 348 -16.84 -20.29 -1.50
C GLU A 348 -18.01 -20.70 -2.42
N ALA A 349 -18.62 -19.75 -3.12
CA ALA A 349 -19.69 -20.02 -4.07
C ALA A 349 -19.20 -20.84 -5.27
N ASN A 350 -18.00 -20.56 -5.79
CA ASN A 350 -17.38 -21.35 -6.86
C ASN A 350 -17.14 -22.79 -6.42
N ILE A 351 -16.56 -23.00 -5.24
CA ILE A 351 -16.33 -24.35 -4.69
C ILE A 351 -17.67 -25.10 -4.53
N ASN A 352 -18.69 -24.46 -3.98
CA ASN A 352 -20.00 -25.04 -3.76
C ASN A 352 -20.74 -25.37 -5.06
N SER A 353 -20.47 -24.67 -6.14
CA SER A 353 -21.02 -24.96 -7.47
C SER A 353 -20.25 -26.05 -8.25
N GLY A 354 -19.14 -26.54 -7.67
CA GLY A 354 -18.27 -27.50 -8.33
C GLY A 354 -17.23 -26.86 -9.27
N ASN A 355 -17.15 -25.55 -9.33
CA ASN A 355 -16.10 -24.85 -10.06
C ASN A 355 -14.83 -24.76 -9.18
N VAL A 356 -13.99 -25.79 -9.29
CA VAL A 356 -12.76 -25.96 -8.49
C VAL A 356 -11.50 -25.84 -9.33
N ALA A 357 -11.61 -25.29 -10.54
CA ALA A 357 -10.47 -25.13 -11.43
C ALA A 357 -9.60 -23.96 -10.98
N MET A 358 -8.39 -24.24 -10.51
CA MET A 358 -7.41 -23.24 -10.06
C MET A 358 -6.38 -22.86 -11.14
N HIS A 359 -6.41 -23.53 -12.27
CA HIS A 359 -5.46 -23.32 -13.38
C HIS A 359 -6.03 -23.80 -14.70
N ASN A 360 -5.47 -23.30 -15.79
CA ASN A 360 -5.71 -23.83 -17.13
C ASN A 360 -4.65 -24.88 -17.47
N GLY A 361 -5.00 -26.15 -17.31
CA GLY A 361 -4.10 -27.29 -17.58
C GLY A 361 -3.70 -27.46 -19.04
N ASP A 362 -4.47 -26.91 -19.98
CA ASP A 362 -4.16 -26.97 -21.42
C ASP A 362 -2.84 -26.26 -21.76
N LEU A 363 -2.42 -25.31 -20.90
CA LEU A 363 -1.15 -24.59 -21.06
C LEU A 363 0.08 -25.39 -20.59
N TRP A 364 -0.12 -26.60 -20.04
CA TRP A 364 1.01 -27.38 -19.48
C TRP A 364 1.69 -28.29 -20.49
N ASP A 365 1.03 -28.58 -21.62
CA ASP A 365 1.60 -29.44 -22.65
C ASP A 365 2.64 -28.64 -23.49
N PRO A 366 3.95 -28.93 -23.35
CA PRO A 366 4.98 -28.23 -24.11
C PRO A 366 4.82 -28.36 -25.63
N SER A 367 4.11 -29.40 -26.11
CA SER A 367 3.87 -29.58 -27.53
C SER A 367 2.94 -28.53 -28.14
N THR A 368 2.17 -27.83 -27.29
CA THR A 368 1.26 -26.74 -27.70
C THR A 368 1.96 -25.38 -27.68
N TRP A 369 3.18 -25.30 -27.19
CA TRP A 369 3.89 -24.01 -27.06
C TRP A 369 4.43 -23.57 -28.41
N PRO A 370 4.35 -22.26 -28.72
CA PRO A 370 5.01 -21.74 -29.92
C PRO A 370 6.54 -21.79 -29.76
N ASP A 371 7.24 -21.89 -30.88
CA ASP A 371 8.71 -21.84 -30.88
C ASP A 371 9.26 -20.54 -30.27
N GLN A 372 8.53 -19.45 -30.40
CA GLN A 372 8.83 -18.16 -29.80
C GLN A 372 7.55 -17.55 -29.22
N ALA A 373 7.65 -17.03 -28.03
CA ALA A 373 6.57 -16.29 -27.36
C ALA A 373 7.13 -15.03 -26.73
N MET A 374 6.35 -13.96 -26.78
CA MET A 374 6.60 -12.73 -26.05
C MET A 374 5.37 -12.42 -25.21
N GLY A 375 5.59 -12.06 -23.95
CA GLY A 375 4.56 -11.70 -23.04
C GLY A 375 5.02 -10.60 -22.09
N TRP A 376 4.06 -9.89 -21.54
CA TRP A 376 4.30 -8.91 -20.49
C TRP A 376 3.23 -9.04 -19.43
N GLY A 377 3.59 -8.74 -18.22
CA GLY A 377 2.68 -8.68 -17.09
C GLY A 377 2.88 -7.39 -16.32
N ILE A 378 1.80 -6.89 -15.77
CA ILE A 378 1.80 -5.66 -14.99
C ILE A 378 1.27 -5.97 -13.60
N SER A 379 1.89 -5.35 -12.62
CA SER A 379 1.47 -5.40 -11.22
C SER A 379 1.57 -4.00 -10.63
N GLU A 380 0.52 -3.58 -9.97
CA GLU A 380 0.56 -2.36 -9.17
C GLU A 380 1.41 -2.61 -7.91
N ALA A 381 2.36 -1.71 -7.66
CA ALA A 381 3.09 -1.72 -6.41
C ALA A 381 2.18 -1.25 -5.27
N PRO A 382 2.19 -1.90 -4.09
CA PRO A 382 1.32 -1.50 -2.98
C PRO A 382 1.57 -0.05 -2.53
N ARG A 383 2.81 0.43 -2.59
CA ARG A 383 3.20 1.77 -2.14
C ARG A 383 4.01 2.53 -3.18
#